data_889647b06dc10f982c16f8ab584fc825
#
_entry.id   889647b06dc10f982c16f8ab584fc825
#
_cell.length_a   1.000
_cell.length_b   1.000
_cell.length_c   1.000
_cell.angle_alpha   90.00
_cell.angle_beta   90.00
_cell.angle_gamma   90.00
#
_symmetry.space_group_name_H-M   'P 1'
#
loop_
_entity.id
_entity.type
_entity.pdbx_description
1 polymer ?
#
loop_
_entity_poly.entity_id
_entity_poly.type
_entity_poly.pdbx_seq_one_letter_code
_entity_poly.pdbx_strand_id
1 'polypeptide(L)'
;MDRRNKNIVKNLDWGVIIIYLVLVLFGWLNIYAAVYDGEHSSMFDFSCRYGKQIIWIGASLLIALFVIILDPKFFTQGSFFIYVAFLAMLVVVLVIGAETKGAKSWLGIGDFGIQPSEFAKAATALALARLLSSIDADFKQLKTKIAAITIIAIPMLLVLLQNDTGSALVFCSFIFVLFREGLSSSVLIFGFVCIVLFILALLINKYILIGILLVVCIALWLIIKRISHRTKIWLFLACFLVSSAFVFVVDIVFENVLEPHQKDRIEVLLGKKEDLKGVGYNVNQSKIAIGSGGFVGKGFLNGTQTKFNFVPEQDTDFIFCTIGEEWGFLGSSLTILLYLILCIRLVKMAERQRSKFARIYGYSVASIIFFHFFVNIGMTIGLLPVIGIPLPFLSYGGSSLWAFTLLLFIFIRQDASRLELI
;
A
#
# COMPACT_ATOMS: atom_id res chain seq x y z
N MET A 1 26.29 -7.55 29.95
CA MET A 1 25.11 -7.81 29.09
C MET A 1 23.78 -7.34 29.71
N ASP A 2 23.71 -7.14 31.00
CA ASP A 2 22.43 -7.02 31.74
C ASP A 2 21.83 -5.61 31.86
N ARG A 3 22.55 -4.52 31.67
CA ARG A 3 22.02 -3.15 31.72
C ARG A 3 21.38 -2.69 30.40
N ARG A 4 21.76 -3.27 29.25
CA ARG A 4 21.25 -2.91 27.93
C ARG A 4 19.79 -3.38 27.73
N ASN A 5 19.44 -4.58 28.22
CA ASN A 5 18.10 -5.16 28.05
C ASN A 5 17.01 -4.51 28.92
N LYS A 6 17.35 -4.00 30.10
CA LYS A 6 16.34 -3.38 31.00
C LYS A 6 15.69 -2.10 30.45
N ASN A 7 16.34 -1.40 29.53
CA ASN A 7 15.82 -0.15 28.97
C ASN A 7 15.00 -0.34 27.68
N ILE A 8 15.18 -1.45 26.95
CA ILE A 8 14.50 -1.68 25.67
C ILE A 8 12.99 -1.72 25.87
N VAL A 9 12.49 -2.58 26.76
CA VAL A 9 11.04 -2.77 26.99
C VAL A 9 10.37 -1.48 27.48
N LYS A 10 11.05 -0.66 28.30
CA LYS A 10 10.55 0.64 28.75
C LYS A 10 10.48 1.68 27.62
N ASN A 11 11.36 1.57 26.62
CA ASN A 11 11.45 2.52 25.52
C ASN A 11 10.59 2.14 24.31
N LEU A 12 9.95 0.95 24.31
CA LEU A 12 9.02 0.55 23.28
C LEU A 12 7.80 1.48 23.25
N ASP A 13 7.31 1.83 22.06
CA ASP A 13 6.05 2.53 21.92
C ASP A 13 4.88 1.55 22.04
N TRP A 14 4.46 1.33 23.29
CA TRP A 14 3.35 0.43 23.62
C TRP A 14 2.05 0.83 22.94
N GLY A 15 1.86 2.12 22.63
CA GLY A 15 0.66 2.55 21.94
C GLY A 15 0.56 2.02 20.51
N VAL A 16 1.68 1.93 19.79
CA VAL A 16 1.72 1.32 18.44
C VAL A 16 1.53 -0.20 18.55
N ILE A 17 2.15 -0.84 19.55
CA ILE A 17 2.02 -2.29 19.78
C ILE A 17 0.57 -2.65 20.11
N ILE A 18 -0.11 -1.87 20.96
CA ILE A 18 -1.52 -2.11 21.30
C ILE A 18 -2.41 -1.95 20.06
N ILE A 19 -2.21 -0.90 19.24
CA ILE A 19 -2.97 -0.70 18.01
C ILE A 19 -2.75 -1.88 17.06
N TYR A 20 -1.51 -2.33 16.88
CA TYR A 20 -1.18 -3.52 16.09
C TYR A 20 -1.95 -4.75 16.58
N LEU A 21 -1.91 -5.05 17.88
CA LEU A 21 -2.61 -6.19 18.46
C LEU A 21 -4.13 -6.09 18.30
N VAL A 22 -4.70 -4.91 18.52
CA VAL A 22 -6.14 -4.67 18.33
C VAL A 22 -6.54 -4.90 16.87
N LEU A 23 -5.76 -4.39 15.90
CA LEU A 23 -6.03 -4.61 14.46
C LEU A 23 -5.92 -6.08 14.08
N VAL A 24 -4.90 -6.80 14.56
CA VAL A 24 -4.71 -8.24 14.27
C VAL A 24 -5.85 -9.07 14.85
N LEU A 25 -6.25 -8.83 16.11
CA LEU A 25 -7.34 -9.56 16.75
C LEU A 25 -8.69 -9.23 16.12
N PHE A 26 -8.94 -7.96 15.82
CA PHE A 26 -10.16 -7.53 15.15
C PHE A 26 -10.23 -8.09 13.71
N GLY A 27 -9.09 -8.14 13.00
CA GLY A 27 -8.97 -8.80 11.70
C GLY A 27 -9.34 -10.27 11.77
N TRP A 28 -8.81 -11.00 12.74
CA TRP A 28 -9.12 -12.42 12.94
C TRP A 28 -10.61 -12.66 13.21
N LEU A 29 -11.27 -11.83 14.05
CA LEU A 29 -12.70 -11.90 14.28
C LEU A 29 -13.51 -11.70 13.01
N ASN A 30 -13.13 -10.71 12.18
CA ASN A 30 -13.82 -10.45 10.91
C ASN A 30 -13.54 -11.53 9.85
N ILE A 31 -12.34 -12.13 9.83
CA ILE A 31 -12.06 -13.30 8.98
C ILE A 31 -12.91 -14.48 9.39
N TYR A 32 -13.08 -14.72 10.69
CA TYR A 32 -13.99 -15.75 11.19
C TYR A 32 -15.42 -15.49 10.72
N ALA A 33 -15.92 -14.26 10.86
CA ALA A 33 -17.25 -13.89 10.42
C ALA A 33 -17.45 -14.04 8.90
N ALA A 34 -16.43 -13.68 8.11
CA ALA A 34 -16.47 -13.77 6.66
C ALA A 34 -16.49 -15.20 6.12
N VAL A 35 -15.91 -16.17 6.84
CA VAL A 35 -15.75 -17.57 6.38
C VAL A 35 -16.68 -18.54 7.11
N TYR A 36 -17.41 -18.06 8.13
CA TYR A 36 -18.30 -18.89 8.92
C TYR A 36 -19.46 -19.47 8.10
N ASP A 37 -19.57 -20.77 8.03
CA ASP A 37 -20.58 -21.51 7.25
C ASP A 37 -21.65 -22.23 8.10
N GLY A 38 -21.51 -22.24 9.43
CA GLY A 38 -22.39 -22.93 10.36
C GLY A 38 -22.12 -24.43 10.52
N GLU A 39 -21.35 -25.06 9.64
CA GLU A 39 -20.97 -26.49 9.76
C GLU A 39 -19.77 -26.67 10.69
N HIS A 40 -18.84 -25.73 10.70
CA HIS A 40 -17.66 -25.70 11.54
C HIS A 40 -17.89 -24.83 12.77
N SER A 41 -18.33 -25.45 13.88
CA SER A 41 -18.68 -24.70 15.10
C SER A 41 -17.49 -24.18 15.92
N SER A 42 -16.27 -24.66 15.67
CA SER A 42 -15.08 -24.28 16.45
C SER A 42 -14.29 -23.16 15.77
N MET A 43 -14.07 -22.05 16.48
CA MET A 43 -13.18 -20.97 16.05
C MET A 43 -11.71 -21.42 15.86
N PHE A 44 -11.35 -22.60 16.37
CA PHE A 44 -10.00 -23.17 16.34
C PHE A 44 -9.83 -24.29 15.31
N ASP A 45 -10.74 -24.39 14.33
CA ASP A 45 -10.62 -25.39 13.28
C ASP A 45 -9.52 -24.99 12.28
N PHE A 46 -8.39 -25.70 12.32
CA PHE A 46 -7.22 -25.43 11.48
C PHE A 46 -7.40 -25.85 10.01
N SER A 47 -8.48 -26.52 9.64
CA SER A 47 -8.82 -26.78 8.25
C SER A 47 -9.32 -25.52 7.54
N CYS A 48 -9.95 -24.61 8.29
CA CYS A 48 -10.52 -23.36 7.81
C CYS A 48 -9.50 -22.22 7.78
N ARG A 49 -9.79 -21.18 6.98
CA ARG A 49 -8.91 -20.00 6.83
C ARG A 49 -8.69 -19.26 8.17
N TYR A 50 -9.74 -19.10 8.98
CA TYR A 50 -9.63 -18.42 10.28
C TYR A 50 -8.75 -19.19 11.29
N GLY A 51 -8.76 -20.54 11.26
CA GLY A 51 -7.85 -21.33 12.09
C GLY A 51 -6.41 -21.24 11.61
N LYS A 52 -6.17 -21.28 10.30
CA LYS A 52 -4.84 -21.03 9.73
C LYS A 52 -4.33 -19.63 10.10
N GLN A 53 -5.21 -18.60 10.16
CA GLN A 53 -4.82 -17.25 10.56
C GLN A 53 -4.28 -17.18 11.99
N ILE A 54 -4.76 -18.03 12.92
CA ILE A 54 -4.19 -18.12 14.29
C ILE A 54 -2.73 -18.56 14.23
N ILE A 55 -2.40 -19.54 13.38
CA ILE A 55 -1.01 -19.99 13.20
C ILE A 55 -0.16 -18.83 12.67
N TRP A 56 -0.69 -18.08 11.68
CA TRP A 56 0.01 -16.92 11.11
C TRP A 56 0.20 -15.80 12.14
N ILE A 57 -0.78 -15.58 13.02
CA ILE A 57 -0.69 -14.62 14.15
C ILE A 57 0.39 -15.08 15.13
N GLY A 58 0.39 -16.35 15.52
CA GLY A 58 1.43 -16.92 16.38
C GLY A 58 2.84 -16.72 15.81
N ALA A 59 3.03 -17.05 14.53
CA ALA A 59 4.29 -16.84 13.84
C ALA A 59 4.67 -15.35 13.74
N SER A 60 3.69 -14.46 13.49
CA SER A 60 3.94 -13.01 13.45
C SER A 60 4.41 -12.45 14.80
N LEU A 61 3.85 -12.94 15.91
CA LEU A 61 4.30 -12.56 17.26
C LEU A 61 5.71 -13.07 17.56
N LEU A 62 6.05 -14.27 17.08
CA LEU A 62 7.44 -14.78 17.18
C LEU A 62 8.41 -13.92 16.34
N ILE A 63 8.03 -13.53 15.13
CA ILE A 63 8.82 -12.59 14.30
C ILE A 63 8.99 -11.25 15.04
N ALA A 64 7.92 -10.71 15.59
CA ALA A 64 7.96 -9.46 16.35
C ALA A 64 8.93 -9.54 17.55
N LEU A 65 8.84 -10.61 18.33
CA LEU A 65 9.73 -10.87 19.47
C LEU A 65 11.17 -11.00 19.01
N PHE A 66 11.42 -11.78 17.96
CA PHE A 66 12.76 -11.98 17.40
C PHE A 66 13.38 -10.65 16.95
N VAL A 67 12.60 -9.82 16.22
CA VAL A 67 13.06 -8.49 15.77
C VAL A 67 13.39 -7.56 16.94
N ILE A 68 12.59 -7.58 18.03
CA ILE A 68 12.85 -6.77 19.22
C ILE A 68 14.17 -7.17 19.92
N ILE A 69 14.52 -8.45 19.90
CA ILE A 69 15.75 -8.96 20.53
C ILE A 69 17.00 -8.60 19.71
N LEU A 70 16.88 -8.53 18.38
CA LEU A 70 18.01 -8.23 17.49
C LEU A 70 18.59 -6.83 17.74
N ASP A 71 19.91 -6.70 17.53
CA ASP A 71 20.56 -5.39 17.56
C ASP A 71 20.09 -4.54 16.36
N PRO A 72 19.66 -3.27 16.57
CA PRO A 72 19.29 -2.37 15.47
C PRO A 72 20.37 -2.21 14.40
N LYS A 73 21.64 -2.36 14.77
CA LYS A 73 22.77 -2.31 13.83
C LYS A 73 22.72 -3.41 12.77
N PHE A 74 22.12 -4.57 13.09
CA PHE A 74 21.92 -5.64 12.12
C PHE A 74 21.15 -5.14 10.90
N PHE A 75 20.05 -4.44 11.12
CA PHE A 75 19.23 -3.91 10.03
C PHE A 75 19.91 -2.75 9.29
N THR A 76 20.65 -1.90 10.02
CA THR A 76 21.35 -0.76 9.41
C THR A 76 22.52 -1.22 8.54
N GLN A 77 23.34 -2.15 9.03
CA GLN A 77 24.51 -2.66 8.30
C GLN A 77 24.12 -3.66 7.21
N GLY A 78 23.13 -4.51 7.50
CA GLY A 78 22.65 -5.53 6.58
C GLY A 78 21.67 -5.04 5.51
N SER A 79 21.30 -3.75 5.48
CA SER A 79 20.24 -3.20 4.62
C SER A 79 20.39 -3.57 3.14
N PHE A 80 21.57 -3.37 2.56
CA PHE A 80 21.81 -3.68 1.14
C PHE A 80 21.88 -5.19 0.89
N PHE A 81 22.39 -5.96 1.83
CA PHE A 81 22.39 -7.42 1.72
C PHE A 81 20.96 -7.97 1.72
N ILE A 82 20.12 -7.50 2.66
CA ILE A 82 18.70 -7.86 2.74
C ILE A 82 18.00 -7.47 1.43
N TYR A 83 18.26 -6.27 0.92
CA TYR A 83 17.67 -5.78 -0.33
C TYR A 83 18.05 -6.69 -1.52
N VAL A 84 19.32 -7.00 -1.71
CA VAL A 84 19.79 -7.87 -2.78
C VAL A 84 19.23 -9.28 -2.66
N ALA A 85 19.13 -9.82 -1.44
CA ALA A 85 18.52 -11.13 -1.18
C ALA A 85 17.05 -11.18 -1.63
N PHE A 86 16.25 -10.16 -1.31
CA PHE A 86 14.86 -10.10 -1.75
C PHE A 86 14.72 -9.80 -3.24
N LEU A 87 15.62 -9.02 -3.85
CA LEU A 87 15.66 -8.89 -5.31
C LEU A 87 15.94 -10.24 -5.99
N ALA A 88 16.89 -11.01 -5.46
CA ALA A 88 17.16 -12.36 -5.98
C ALA A 88 15.92 -13.26 -5.84
N MET A 89 15.19 -13.19 -4.71
CA MET A 89 13.94 -13.92 -4.54
C MET A 89 12.87 -13.48 -5.54
N LEU A 90 12.74 -12.18 -5.85
CA LEU A 90 11.81 -11.70 -6.87
C LEU A 90 12.17 -12.26 -8.27
N VAL A 91 13.46 -12.36 -8.61
CA VAL A 91 13.90 -12.97 -9.87
C VAL A 91 13.60 -14.48 -9.87
N VAL A 92 13.83 -15.18 -8.76
CA VAL A 92 13.52 -16.61 -8.62
C VAL A 92 12.03 -16.86 -8.85
N VAL A 93 11.16 -16.02 -8.29
CA VAL A 93 9.68 -16.12 -8.48
C VAL A 93 9.29 -15.98 -9.95
N LEU A 94 9.95 -15.13 -10.74
CA LEU A 94 9.67 -15.00 -12.17
C LEU A 94 9.89 -16.32 -12.93
N VAL A 95 10.86 -17.14 -12.46
CA VAL A 95 11.22 -18.42 -13.11
C VAL A 95 10.37 -19.57 -12.61
N ILE A 96 10.26 -19.74 -11.29
CA ILE A 96 9.63 -20.91 -10.65
C ILE A 96 8.37 -20.60 -9.86
N GLY A 97 7.90 -19.35 -9.86
CA GLY A 97 6.72 -18.94 -9.10
C GLY A 97 5.44 -19.63 -9.56
N ALA A 98 4.60 -19.97 -8.59
CA ALA A 98 3.26 -20.47 -8.85
C ALA A 98 2.37 -19.34 -9.40
N GLU A 99 1.63 -19.64 -10.46
CA GLU A 99 0.67 -18.73 -11.05
C GLU A 99 -0.64 -18.77 -10.25
N THR A 100 -1.00 -17.66 -9.64
CA THR A 100 -2.24 -17.51 -8.91
C THR A 100 -2.98 -16.29 -9.43
N LYS A 101 -4.19 -16.46 -9.92
CA LYS A 101 -5.03 -15.37 -10.47
C LYS A 101 -4.35 -14.55 -11.58
N GLY A 102 -3.53 -15.20 -12.40
CA GLY A 102 -2.80 -14.56 -13.52
C GLY A 102 -1.48 -13.86 -13.13
N ALA A 103 -1.09 -13.88 -11.86
CA ALA A 103 0.19 -13.38 -11.39
C ALA A 103 1.11 -14.52 -10.92
N LYS A 104 2.39 -14.48 -11.35
CA LYS A 104 3.44 -15.38 -10.86
C LYS A 104 4.16 -14.75 -9.69
N SER A 105 3.55 -14.73 -8.50
CA SER A 105 4.07 -13.98 -7.36
C SER A 105 4.29 -14.81 -6.10
N TRP A 106 3.97 -16.10 -6.11
CA TRP A 106 4.02 -16.97 -4.95
C TRP A 106 5.13 -18.01 -5.04
N LEU A 107 5.87 -18.18 -3.94
CA LEU A 107 6.78 -19.29 -3.70
C LEU A 107 6.19 -20.17 -2.61
N GLY A 108 5.98 -21.43 -2.88
CA GLY A 108 5.47 -22.35 -1.86
C GLY A 108 4.99 -23.67 -2.44
N ILE A 109 4.67 -24.60 -1.54
CA ILE A 109 4.13 -25.92 -1.85
C ILE A 109 2.80 -26.07 -1.09
N GLY A 110 1.72 -26.29 -1.83
CA GLY A 110 0.37 -26.42 -1.26
C GLY A 110 -0.11 -25.10 -0.64
N ASP A 111 -0.68 -25.20 0.56
CA ASP A 111 -1.27 -24.06 1.28
C ASP A 111 -0.24 -23.09 1.91
N PHE A 112 1.04 -23.49 1.93
CA PHE A 112 2.12 -22.69 2.51
C PHE A 112 2.85 -21.93 1.39
N GLY A 113 2.38 -20.73 1.09
CA GLY A 113 3.01 -19.84 0.12
C GLY A 113 3.57 -18.58 0.78
N ILE A 114 4.74 -18.15 0.32
CA ILE A 114 5.32 -16.85 0.66
C ILE A 114 5.29 -15.99 -0.61
N GLN A 115 4.84 -14.74 -0.46
CA GLN A 115 4.87 -13.75 -1.51
C GLN A 115 6.06 -12.79 -1.29
N PRO A 116 7.18 -12.96 -2.02
CA PRO A 116 8.38 -12.16 -1.79
C PRO A 116 8.21 -10.68 -2.02
N SER A 117 7.25 -10.24 -2.85
CA SER A 117 6.93 -8.83 -3.08
C SER A 117 6.50 -8.11 -1.80
N GLU A 118 5.84 -8.80 -0.86
CA GLU A 118 5.46 -8.25 0.43
C GLU A 118 6.69 -7.86 1.29
N PHE A 119 7.67 -8.73 1.34
CA PHE A 119 8.92 -8.51 2.07
C PHE A 119 9.86 -7.54 1.35
N ALA A 120 9.85 -7.55 0.01
CA ALA A 120 10.66 -6.64 -0.80
C ALA A 120 10.36 -5.16 -0.51
N LYS A 121 9.13 -4.81 -0.11
CA LYS A 121 8.77 -3.45 0.33
C LYS A 121 9.58 -3.03 1.56
N ALA A 122 9.70 -3.91 2.56
CA ALA A 122 10.50 -3.67 3.77
C ALA A 122 12.01 -3.60 3.46
N ALA A 123 12.49 -4.47 2.58
CA ALA A 123 13.88 -4.47 2.12
C ALA A 123 14.24 -3.18 1.35
N THR A 124 13.33 -2.71 0.50
CA THR A 124 13.48 -1.43 -0.22
C THR A 124 13.51 -0.25 0.74
N ALA A 125 12.64 -0.26 1.77
CA ALA A 125 12.64 0.77 2.82
C ALA A 125 13.99 0.82 3.55
N LEU A 126 14.57 -0.33 3.89
CA LEU A 126 15.90 -0.43 4.53
C LEU A 126 17.00 0.10 3.61
N ALA A 127 17.02 -0.32 2.35
CA ALA A 127 18.04 0.09 1.39
C ALA A 127 17.97 1.59 1.09
N LEU A 128 16.75 2.14 0.92
CA LEU A 128 16.53 3.56 0.71
C LEU A 128 16.98 4.37 1.93
N ALA A 129 16.62 3.92 3.15
CA ALA A 129 17.05 4.55 4.38
C ALA A 129 18.59 4.53 4.52
N ARG A 130 19.25 3.43 4.14
CA ARG A 130 20.71 3.32 4.17
C ARG A 130 21.38 4.25 3.17
N LEU A 131 20.88 4.30 1.92
CA LEU A 131 21.40 5.21 0.89
C LEU A 131 21.30 6.66 1.35
N LEU A 132 20.11 7.11 1.74
CA LEU A 132 19.86 8.52 2.07
C LEU A 132 20.45 8.96 3.41
N SER A 133 20.80 8.00 4.29
CA SER A 133 21.46 8.29 5.57
C SER A 133 22.99 8.35 5.50
N SER A 134 23.60 8.00 4.38
CA SER A 134 25.06 8.09 4.22
C SER A 134 25.52 9.55 4.30
N ILE A 135 26.78 9.75 4.75
CA ILE A 135 27.37 11.08 5.00
C ILE A 135 27.41 11.91 3.72
N ASP A 136 27.70 11.26 2.59
CA ASP A 136 27.83 11.91 1.28
C ASP A 136 26.49 12.08 0.53
N ALA A 137 25.37 11.60 1.11
CA ALA A 137 24.08 11.67 0.46
C ALA A 137 23.43 13.05 0.63
N ASP A 138 23.65 13.91 -0.34
CA ASP A 138 22.85 15.12 -0.55
C ASP A 138 21.78 14.85 -1.61
N PHE A 139 20.50 14.87 -1.21
CA PHE A 139 19.37 14.65 -2.13
C PHE A 139 19.23 15.76 -3.19
N LYS A 140 19.96 16.90 -3.06
CA LYS A 140 20.03 17.90 -4.12
C LYS A 140 20.83 17.42 -5.32
N GLN A 141 21.80 16.52 -5.12
CA GLN A 141 22.62 15.97 -6.20
C GLN A 141 21.81 15.00 -7.06
N LEU A 142 21.97 15.12 -8.39
CA LEU A 142 21.31 14.25 -9.36
C LEU A 142 21.68 12.76 -9.17
N LYS A 143 22.94 12.48 -8.81
CA LYS A 143 23.42 11.12 -8.52
C LYS A 143 22.63 10.43 -7.40
N THR A 144 22.40 11.14 -6.31
CA THR A 144 21.62 10.61 -5.16
C THR A 144 20.17 10.40 -5.51
N LYS A 145 19.56 11.32 -6.30
CA LYS A 145 18.19 11.17 -6.80
C LYS A 145 18.05 9.93 -7.68
N ILE A 146 18.94 9.79 -8.66
CA ILE A 146 18.93 8.61 -9.57
C ILE A 146 19.09 7.34 -8.76
N ALA A 147 20.06 7.25 -7.84
CA ALA A 147 20.27 6.08 -7.01
C ALA A 147 19.03 5.73 -6.16
N ALA A 148 18.37 6.73 -5.55
CA ALA A 148 17.16 6.50 -4.76
C ALA A 148 15.99 6.01 -5.63
N ILE A 149 15.81 6.61 -6.81
CA ILE A 149 14.78 6.17 -7.77
C ILE A 149 15.08 4.74 -8.24
N THR A 150 16.33 4.39 -8.53
CA THR A 150 16.75 3.06 -8.97
C THR A 150 16.45 1.99 -7.91
N ILE A 151 16.73 2.27 -6.62
CA ILE A 151 16.40 1.35 -5.51
C ILE A 151 14.90 1.08 -5.42
N ILE A 152 14.05 2.03 -5.75
CA ILE A 152 12.59 1.87 -5.75
C ILE A 152 12.12 1.19 -7.03
N ALA A 153 12.67 1.60 -8.18
CA ALA A 153 12.20 1.16 -9.49
C ALA A 153 12.55 -0.29 -9.81
N ILE A 154 13.71 -0.81 -9.38
CA ILE A 154 14.12 -2.19 -9.68
C ILE A 154 13.11 -3.21 -9.11
N PRO A 155 12.80 -3.24 -7.80
CA PRO A 155 11.81 -4.19 -7.29
C PRO A 155 10.41 -3.95 -7.86
N MET A 156 10.02 -2.68 -8.07
CA MET A 156 8.74 -2.35 -8.70
C MET A 156 8.63 -2.96 -10.10
N LEU A 157 9.65 -2.84 -10.95
CA LEU A 157 9.68 -3.42 -12.30
C LEU A 157 9.66 -4.95 -12.26
N LEU A 158 10.42 -5.58 -11.34
CA LEU A 158 10.40 -7.04 -11.18
C LEU A 158 9.01 -7.54 -10.78
N VAL A 159 8.30 -6.83 -9.90
CA VAL A 159 6.94 -7.18 -9.48
C VAL A 159 5.93 -6.93 -10.60
N LEU A 160 6.11 -5.88 -11.43
CA LEU A 160 5.31 -5.67 -12.64
C LEU A 160 5.50 -6.82 -13.66
N LEU A 161 6.72 -7.31 -13.83
CA LEU A 161 7.00 -8.48 -14.71
C LEU A 161 6.36 -9.77 -14.19
N GLN A 162 5.99 -9.84 -12.91
CA GLN A 162 5.22 -10.94 -12.31
C GLN A 162 3.70 -10.81 -12.55
N ASN A 163 3.24 -9.78 -13.27
CA ASN A 163 1.84 -9.38 -13.43
C ASN A 163 1.13 -8.98 -12.11
N ASP A 164 1.89 -8.67 -11.06
CA ASP A 164 1.36 -8.21 -9.77
C ASP A 164 1.35 -6.67 -9.73
N THR A 165 0.41 -6.08 -10.43
CA THR A 165 0.26 -4.62 -10.50
C THR A 165 -0.11 -4.00 -9.16
N GLY A 166 -0.82 -4.75 -8.30
CA GLY A 166 -1.21 -4.31 -6.96
C GLY A 166 0.00 -4.05 -6.07
N SER A 167 0.83 -5.07 -5.89
CA SER A 167 2.05 -4.96 -5.08
C SER A 167 3.04 -3.95 -5.68
N ALA A 168 3.13 -3.87 -7.02
CA ALA A 168 4.01 -2.89 -7.69
C ALA A 168 3.60 -1.44 -7.38
N LEU A 169 2.29 -1.14 -7.38
CA LEU A 169 1.80 0.22 -7.11
C LEU A 169 2.17 0.72 -5.72
N VAL A 170 2.32 -0.18 -4.75
CA VAL A 170 2.72 0.19 -3.38
C VAL A 170 4.10 0.87 -3.34
N PHE A 171 5.02 0.51 -4.25
CA PHE A 171 6.33 1.17 -4.31
C PHE A 171 6.23 2.67 -4.64
N CYS A 172 5.12 3.12 -5.25
CA CYS A 172 4.86 4.55 -5.44
C CYS A 172 4.72 5.32 -4.12
N SER A 173 4.38 4.64 -3.01
CA SER A 173 4.31 5.26 -1.69
C SER A 173 5.63 5.89 -1.24
N PHE A 174 6.78 5.39 -1.73
CA PHE A 174 8.09 5.96 -1.41
C PHE A 174 8.26 7.40 -1.91
N ILE A 175 7.40 7.90 -2.79
CA ILE A 175 7.41 9.32 -3.21
C ILE A 175 7.22 10.27 -2.01
N PHE A 176 6.43 9.86 -1.00
CA PHE A 176 6.25 10.66 0.23
C PHE A 176 7.55 10.74 1.03
N VAL A 177 8.33 9.66 1.05
CA VAL A 177 9.64 9.62 1.70
C VAL A 177 10.63 10.53 0.97
N LEU A 178 10.69 10.42 -0.35
CA LEU A 178 11.56 11.27 -1.18
C LEU A 178 11.18 12.75 -1.04
N PHE A 179 9.89 13.05 -0.96
CA PHE A 179 9.41 14.41 -0.73
C PHE A 179 9.88 14.96 0.61
N ARG A 180 9.80 14.15 1.67
CA ARG A 180 10.28 14.54 3.00
C ARG A 180 11.80 14.76 3.04
N GLU A 181 12.57 14.04 2.23
CA GLU A 181 14.03 14.18 2.14
C GLU A 181 14.48 15.24 1.12
N GLY A 182 13.56 16.00 0.49
CA GLY A 182 13.88 17.18 -0.32
C GLY A 182 13.52 17.07 -1.80
N LEU A 183 12.67 16.12 -2.20
CA LEU A 183 12.07 16.13 -3.53
C LEU A 183 11.19 17.39 -3.68
N SER A 184 11.32 18.10 -4.79
CA SER A 184 10.54 19.32 -5.04
C SER A 184 9.03 19.06 -5.02
N SER A 185 8.28 19.96 -4.37
CA SER A 185 6.81 19.96 -4.40
C SER A 185 6.25 19.97 -5.83
N SER A 186 6.98 20.53 -6.79
CA SER A 186 6.59 20.55 -8.20
C SER A 186 6.42 19.13 -8.76
N VAL A 187 7.20 18.14 -8.30
CA VAL A 187 7.08 16.75 -8.74
C VAL A 187 5.78 16.12 -8.24
N LEU A 188 5.38 16.39 -6.99
CA LEU A 188 4.11 15.93 -6.45
C LEU A 188 2.93 16.58 -7.16
N ILE A 189 2.99 17.89 -7.39
CA ILE A 189 1.95 18.63 -8.13
C ILE A 189 1.84 18.08 -9.55
N PHE A 190 2.97 17.88 -10.22
CA PHE A 190 3.01 17.30 -11.56
C PHE A 190 2.39 15.87 -11.58
N GLY A 191 2.77 15.00 -10.63
CA GLY A 191 2.18 13.67 -10.49
C GLY A 191 0.67 13.73 -10.26
N PHE A 192 0.20 14.63 -9.40
CA PHE A 192 -1.23 14.83 -9.17
C PHE A 192 -1.96 15.30 -10.43
N VAL A 193 -1.40 16.26 -11.16
CA VAL A 193 -1.95 16.73 -12.44
C VAL A 193 -2.00 15.59 -13.46
N CYS A 194 -0.97 14.74 -13.54
CA CYS A 194 -0.98 13.56 -14.43
C CYS A 194 -2.10 12.58 -14.05
N ILE A 195 -2.34 12.33 -12.76
CA ILE A 195 -3.44 11.46 -12.30
C ILE A 195 -4.79 12.05 -12.71
N VAL A 196 -5.00 13.34 -12.48
CA VAL A 196 -6.24 14.03 -12.85
C VAL A 196 -6.44 14.00 -14.36
N LEU A 197 -5.41 14.31 -15.14
CA LEU A 197 -5.46 14.25 -16.61
C LEU A 197 -5.72 12.82 -17.11
N PHE A 198 -5.14 11.80 -16.47
CA PHE A 198 -5.38 10.39 -16.80
C PHE A 198 -6.86 10.05 -16.64
N ILE A 199 -7.45 10.40 -15.49
CA ILE A 199 -8.87 10.15 -15.21
C ILE A 199 -9.75 10.92 -16.22
N LEU A 200 -9.45 12.18 -16.47
CA LEU A 200 -10.22 13.00 -17.43
C LEU A 200 -10.09 12.48 -18.87
N ALA A 201 -8.90 11.99 -19.26
CA ALA A 201 -8.68 11.41 -20.60
C ALA A 201 -9.52 10.15 -20.83
N LEU A 202 -9.76 9.39 -19.76
CA LEU A 202 -10.61 8.20 -19.82
C LEU A 202 -12.11 8.53 -19.77
N LEU A 203 -12.53 9.61 -19.08
CA LEU A 203 -13.93 10.01 -18.93
C LEU A 203 -14.47 10.79 -20.12
N ILE A 204 -13.65 11.65 -20.71
CA ILE A 204 -14.04 12.64 -21.71
C ILE A 204 -13.41 12.29 -23.05
N ASN A 205 -14.15 12.53 -24.15
CA ASN A 205 -13.59 12.40 -25.48
C ASN A 205 -12.30 13.23 -25.62
N LYS A 206 -11.24 12.60 -26.14
CA LYS A 206 -9.88 13.18 -26.26
C LYS A 206 -9.87 14.57 -26.92
N TYR A 207 -10.69 14.78 -27.97
CA TYR A 207 -10.74 16.05 -28.68
C TYR A 207 -11.40 17.16 -27.84
N ILE A 208 -12.45 16.81 -27.09
CA ILE A 208 -13.11 17.75 -26.17
C ILE A 208 -12.15 18.13 -25.03
N LEU A 209 -11.43 17.15 -24.46
CA LEU A 209 -10.46 17.38 -23.39
C LEU A 209 -9.32 18.29 -23.86
N ILE A 210 -8.79 18.09 -25.07
CA ILE A 210 -7.76 18.96 -25.64
C ILE A 210 -8.30 20.39 -25.83
N GLY A 211 -9.57 20.55 -26.25
CA GLY A 211 -10.23 21.86 -26.33
C GLY A 211 -10.32 22.54 -24.94
N ILE A 212 -10.70 21.79 -23.90
CA ILE A 212 -10.74 22.30 -22.52
C ILE A 212 -9.33 22.72 -22.05
N LEU A 213 -8.30 21.90 -22.31
CA LEU A 213 -6.91 22.22 -21.98
C LEU A 213 -6.45 23.50 -22.67
N LEU A 214 -6.81 23.71 -23.93
CA LEU A 214 -6.50 24.95 -24.66
C LEU A 214 -7.13 26.16 -23.97
N VAL A 215 -8.41 26.09 -23.64
CA VAL A 215 -9.14 27.18 -22.96
C VAL A 215 -8.52 27.47 -21.60
N VAL A 216 -8.18 26.44 -20.81
CA VAL A 216 -7.50 26.58 -19.51
C VAL A 216 -6.12 27.23 -19.67
N CYS A 217 -5.32 26.81 -20.65
CA CYS A 217 -4.02 27.41 -20.94
C CYS A 217 -4.15 28.89 -21.33
N ILE A 218 -5.14 29.26 -22.17
CA ILE A 218 -5.38 30.64 -22.55
C ILE A 218 -5.84 31.46 -21.33
N ALA A 219 -6.76 30.94 -20.53
CA ALA A 219 -7.22 31.62 -19.31
C ALA A 219 -6.07 31.91 -18.34
N LEU A 220 -5.24 30.90 -18.05
CA LEU A 220 -4.05 31.05 -17.21
C LEU A 220 -3.05 32.04 -17.82
N TRP A 221 -2.87 32.03 -19.15
CA TRP A 221 -2.03 32.98 -19.86
C TRP A 221 -2.51 34.42 -19.68
N LEU A 222 -3.80 34.68 -19.65
CA LEU A 222 -4.39 35.99 -19.40
C LEU A 222 -4.22 36.45 -17.94
N ILE A 223 -4.38 35.54 -16.99
CA ILE A 223 -4.35 35.84 -15.54
C ILE A 223 -2.93 36.08 -15.04
N ILE A 224 -1.93 35.30 -15.49
CA ILE A 224 -0.56 35.39 -14.99
C ILE A 224 0.15 36.57 -15.66
N LYS A 225 0.36 37.69 -14.92
CA LYS A 225 0.99 38.92 -15.41
C LYS A 225 2.49 39.07 -15.09
N ARG A 226 3.03 38.19 -14.23
CA ARG A 226 4.40 38.32 -13.67
C ARG A 226 5.55 37.86 -14.55
N ILE A 227 5.29 37.21 -15.69
CA ILE A 227 6.29 36.60 -16.57
C ILE A 227 6.41 37.40 -17.84
N SER A 228 7.63 37.57 -18.39
CA SER A 228 7.88 38.20 -19.69
C SER A 228 7.00 37.60 -20.78
N HIS A 229 6.44 38.42 -21.64
CA HIS A 229 5.47 37.98 -22.67
C HIS A 229 6.02 36.86 -23.57
N ARG A 230 7.27 36.97 -23.99
CA ARG A 230 7.92 35.95 -24.84
C ARG A 230 8.11 34.62 -24.12
N THR A 231 8.61 34.64 -22.87
CA THR A 231 8.77 33.41 -22.04
C THR A 231 7.43 32.77 -21.74
N LYS A 232 6.41 33.61 -21.50
CA LYS A 232 5.06 33.19 -21.21
C LYS A 232 4.42 32.38 -22.37
N ILE A 233 4.56 32.88 -23.61
CA ILE A 233 4.06 32.20 -24.81
C ILE A 233 4.67 30.77 -24.92
N TRP A 234 6.00 30.67 -24.82
CA TRP A 234 6.69 29.39 -24.92
C TRP A 234 6.33 28.42 -23.79
N LEU A 235 6.17 28.94 -22.56
CA LEU A 235 5.81 28.12 -21.41
C LEU A 235 4.40 27.51 -21.59
N PHE A 236 3.42 28.32 -21.97
CA PHE A 236 2.05 27.85 -22.14
C PHE A 236 1.90 26.95 -23.37
N LEU A 237 2.61 27.24 -24.45
CA LEU A 237 2.64 26.37 -25.63
C LEU A 237 3.23 25.00 -25.27
N ALA A 238 4.36 24.97 -24.57
CA ALA A 238 4.98 23.73 -24.11
C ALA A 238 4.05 22.96 -23.14
N CYS A 239 3.43 23.64 -22.19
CA CYS A 239 2.49 23.01 -21.26
C CYS A 239 1.28 22.40 -22.01
N PHE A 240 0.70 23.10 -22.96
CA PHE A 240 -0.40 22.61 -23.79
C PHE A 240 0.03 21.41 -24.64
N LEU A 241 1.19 21.47 -25.31
CA LEU A 241 1.69 20.38 -26.14
C LEU A 241 1.97 19.12 -25.30
N VAL A 242 2.62 19.27 -24.12
CA VAL A 242 2.91 18.16 -23.22
C VAL A 242 1.63 17.53 -22.68
N SER A 243 0.67 18.34 -22.24
CA SER A 243 -0.62 17.85 -21.73
C SER A 243 -1.43 17.16 -22.82
N SER A 244 -1.45 17.69 -24.05
CA SER A 244 -2.14 17.07 -25.18
C SER A 244 -1.47 15.78 -25.60
N ALA A 245 -0.13 15.74 -25.67
CA ALA A 245 0.62 14.51 -25.94
C ALA A 245 0.35 13.44 -24.87
N PHE A 246 0.27 13.84 -23.59
CA PHE A 246 -0.08 12.93 -22.51
C PHE A 246 -1.47 12.30 -22.71
N VAL A 247 -2.49 13.09 -23.09
CA VAL A 247 -3.85 12.59 -23.39
C VAL A 247 -3.82 11.55 -24.50
N PHE A 248 -3.06 11.79 -25.58
CA PHE A 248 -2.91 10.80 -26.67
C PHE A 248 -2.16 9.53 -26.21
N VAL A 249 -1.12 9.67 -25.40
CA VAL A 249 -0.38 8.53 -24.83
C VAL A 249 -1.30 7.70 -23.95
N VAL A 250 -2.13 8.32 -23.11
CA VAL A 250 -3.10 7.60 -22.28
C VAL A 250 -4.08 6.78 -23.14
N ASP A 251 -4.59 7.34 -24.22
CA ASP A 251 -5.51 6.66 -25.13
C ASP A 251 -4.80 5.43 -25.80
N ILE A 252 -3.59 5.61 -26.31
CA ILE A 252 -2.79 4.54 -26.90
C ILE A 252 -2.48 3.43 -25.90
N VAL A 253 -2.06 3.80 -24.69
CA VAL A 253 -1.73 2.83 -23.62
C VAL A 253 -2.98 2.07 -23.19
N PHE A 254 -4.10 2.78 -23.03
CA PHE A 254 -5.36 2.16 -22.67
C PHE A 254 -5.85 1.17 -23.73
N GLU A 255 -5.75 1.52 -25.01
CA GLU A 255 -6.24 0.65 -26.10
C GLU A 255 -5.30 -0.51 -26.43
N ASN A 256 -3.97 -0.30 -26.38
CA ASN A 256 -3.02 -1.25 -26.97
C ASN A 256 -2.09 -1.94 -25.96
N VAL A 257 -1.90 -1.39 -24.75
CA VAL A 257 -0.90 -1.89 -23.78
C VAL A 257 -1.56 -2.61 -22.61
N LEU A 258 -2.69 -2.10 -22.12
CA LEU A 258 -3.38 -2.70 -20.98
C LEU A 258 -4.02 -4.04 -21.37
N GLU A 259 -3.89 -5.02 -20.49
CA GLU A 259 -4.58 -6.29 -20.63
C GLU A 259 -6.12 -6.13 -20.43
N PRO A 260 -6.94 -7.01 -21.04
CA PRO A 260 -8.40 -6.89 -20.98
C PRO A 260 -8.94 -6.76 -19.54
N HIS A 261 -8.40 -7.53 -18.61
CA HIS A 261 -8.84 -7.48 -17.20
C HIS A 261 -8.47 -6.16 -16.50
N GLN A 262 -7.39 -5.48 -16.93
CA GLN A 262 -6.99 -4.17 -16.39
C GLN A 262 -7.90 -3.06 -16.95
N LYS A 263 -8.25 -3.15 -18.23
CA LYS A 263 -9.23 -2.23 -18.87
C LYS A 263 -10.59 -2.33 -18.18
N ASP A 264 -11.07 -3.55 -17.98
CA ASP A 264 -12.37 -3.79 -17.31
C ASP A 264 -12.42 -3.16 -15.92
N ARG A 265 -11.35 -3.27 -15.13
CA ARG A 265 -11.27 -2.61 -13.81
C ARG A 265 -11.44 -1.09 -13.86
N ILE A 266 -10.86 -0.47 -14.87
CA ILE A 266 -10.94 0.99 -15.06
C ILE A 266 -12.30 1.39 -15.62
N GLU A 267 -12.83 0.67 -16.60
CA GLU A 267 -14.14 0.96 -17.19
C GLU A 267 -15.29 0.81 -16.21
N VAL A 268 -15.23 -0.20 -15.35
CA VAL A 268 -16.19 -0.42 -14.25
C VAL A 268 -16.13 0.73 -13.25
N LEU A 269 -14.93 1.16 -12.83
CA LEU A 269 -14.77 2.30 -11.93
C LEU A 269 -15.38 3.57 -12.50
N LEU A 270 -15.21 3.79 -13.82
CA LEU A 270 -15.72 4.97 -14.52
C LEU A 270 -17.22 4.86 -14.88
N GLY A 271 -17.90 3.74 -14.55
CA GLY A 271 -19.29 3.50 -14.87
C GLY A 271 -19.57 3.31 -16.37
N LYS A 272 -18.53 3.03 -17.18
CA LYS A 272 -18.67 2.80 -18.63
C LYS A 272 -19.11 1.39 -18.99
N LYS A 273 -18.85 0.43 -18.09
CA LYS A 273 -19.19 -0.97 -18.25
C LYS A 273 -19.88 -1.48 -17.00
N GLU A 274 -21.07 -2.05 -17.15
CA GLU A 274 -21.71 -2.84 -16.10
C GLU A 274 -21.16 -4.28 -16.20
N ASP A 275 -20.23 -4.64 -15.32
CA ASP A 275 -19.74 -5.99 -15.23
C ASP A 275 -20.49 -6.73 -14.11
N LEU A 276 -21.52 -7.47 -14.49
CA LEU A 276 -22.39 -8.22 -13.57
C LEU A 276 -21.77 -9.55 -13.09
N LYS A 277 -20.59 -9.96 -13.58
CA LYS A 277 -19.98 -11.26 -13.27
C LYS A 277 -18.50 -11.22 -12.92
N GLY A 278 -17.84 -10.05 -13.05
CA GLY A 278 -16.39 -9.90 -12.82
C GLY A 278 -16.05 -8.90 -11.73
N VAL A 279 -15.07 -8.05 -12.00
CA VAL A 279 -14.54 -7.07 -11.03
C VAL A 279 -15.60 -6.06 -10.58
N GLY A 280 -16.51 -5.69 -11.46
CA GLY A 280 -17.65 -4.80 -11.15
C GLY A 280 -18.63 -5.41 -10.17
N TYR A 281 -18.83 -6.71 -10.26
CA TYR A 281 -19.64 -7.47 -9.29
C TYR A 281 -19.09 -7.33 -7.88
N ASN A 282 -17.77 -7.52 -7.70
CA ASN A 282 -17.12 -7.46 -6.37
C ASN A 282 -17.31 -6.09 -5.71
N VAL A 283 -17.10 -5.00 -6.46
CA VAL A 283 -17.28 -3.63 -5.94
C VAL A 283 -18.75 -3.34 -5.63
N ASN A 284 -19.66 -3.75 -6.49
CA ASN A 284 -21.10 -3.53 -6.27
C ASN A 284 -21.59 -4.30 -5.04
N GLN A 285 -21.21 -5.58 -4.90
CA GLN A 285 -21.55 -6.38 -3.73
C GLN A 285 -20.93 -5.81 -2.46
N SER A 286 -19.67 -5.36 -2.52
CA SER A 286 -19.01 -4.68 -1.40
C SER A 286 -19.77 -3.43 -0.95
N LYS A 287 -20.19 -2.57 -1.90
CA LYS A 287 -20.99 -1.36 -1.59
C LYS A 287 -22.37 -1.71 -1.01
N ILE A 288 -23.01 -2.76 -1.52
CA ILE A 288 -24.30 -3.25 -0.98
C ILE A 288 -24.09 -3.76 0.45
N ALA A 289 -23.04 -4.55 0.69
CA ALA A 289 -22.72 -5.06 2.02
C ALA A 289 -22.50 -3.91 3.02
N ILE A 290 -21.58 -2.97 2.70
CA ILE A 290 -21.29 -1.80 3.55
C ILE A 290 -22.55 -0.96 3.78
N GLY A 291 -23.33 -0.67 2.73
CA GLY A 291 -24.55 0.12 2.83
C GLY A 291 -25.64 -0.56 3.65
N SER A 292 -25.72 -1.89 3.60
CA SER A 292 -26.70 -2.67 4.35
C SER A 292 -26.45 -2.70 5.86
N GLY A 293 -25.21 -2.42 6.31
CA GLY A 293 -24.87 -2.36 7.73
C GLY A 293 -25.43 -1.17 8.47
N GLY A 294 -25.82 -0.08 7.79
CA GLY A 294 -26.39 1.10 8.43
C GLY A 294 -25.43 1.73 9.47
N PHE A 295 -26.00 2.28 10.55
CA PHE A 295 -25.20 2.99 11.53
C PHE A 295 -24.47 2.08 12.54
N VAL A 296 -25.14 1.03 13.04
CA VAL A 296 -24.63 0.15 14.11
C VAL A 296 -24.14 -1.19 13.59
N GLY A 297 -24.48 -1.54 12.35
CA GLY A 297 -24.23 -2.86 11.77
C GLY A 297 -25.37 -3.85 12.00
N LYS A 298 -25.31 -4.98 11.29
CA LYS A 298 -26.26 -6.09 11.47
C LYS A 298 -25.94 -6.94 12.70
N GLY A 299 -24.78 -6.74 13.31
CA GLY A 299 -24.23 -7.54 14.39
C GLY A 299 -23.30 -8.65 13.90
N PHE A 300 -22.42 -9.08 14.81
CA PHE A 300 -21.44 -10.12 14.55
C PHE A 300 -22.10 -11.43 14.10
N LEU A 301 -21.61 -12.04 13.02
CA LEU A 301 -22.15 -13.25 12.36
C LEU A 301 -23.54 -13.10 11.73
N ASN A 302 -24.08 -11.89 11.66
CA ASN A 302 -25.40 -11.62 11.07
C ASN A 302 -25.33 -10.93 9.70
N GLY A 303 -24.14 -10.83 9.10
CA GLY A 303 -23.95 -10.33 7.74
C GLY A 303 -24.66 -11.23 6.72
N THR A 304 -25.50 -10.68 5.86
CA THR A 304 -26.21 -11.46 4.85
C THR A 304 -25.41 -11.55 3.55
N GLN A 305 -24.73 -10.47 3.14
CA GLN A 305 -23.92 -10.48 1.93
C GLN A 305 -22.62 -11.28 2.14
N THR A 306 -21.99 -11.10 3.28
CA THR A 306 -20.75 -11.78 3.64
C THR A 306 -20.98 -13.26 3.96
N LYS A 307 -22.01 -13.60 4.72
CA LYS A 307 -22.32 -14.99 5.11
C LYS A 307 -22.63 -15.90 3.91
N PHE A 308 -23.29 -15.38 2.88
CA PHE A 308 -23.61 -16.14 1.67
C PHE A 308 -22.56 -16.03 0.57
N ASN A 309 -21.36 -15.54 0.88
CA ASN A 309 -20.23 -15.39 -0.05
C ASN A 309 -20.56 -14.60 -1.33
N PHE A 310 -21.46 -13.60 -1.24
CA PHE A 310 -21.78 -12.74 -2.38
C PHE A 310 -20.62 -11.79 -2.74
N VAL A 311 -19.71 -11.50 -1.79
CA VAL A 311 -18.52 -10.70 -2.06
C VAL A 311 -17.31 -11.64 -2.20
N PRO A 312 -16.82 -11.90 -3.41
CA PRO A 312 -15.58 -12.66 -3.57
C PRO A 312 -14.41 -11.99 -2.84
N GLU A 313 -13.52 -12.79 -2.25
CA GLU A 313 -12.34 -12.31 -1.50
C GLU A 313 -12.66 -11.39 -0.30
N GLN A 314 -13.81 -11.61 0.32
CA GLN A 314 -14.28 -10.84 1.48
C GLN A 314 -13.41 -11.00 2.74
N ASP A 315 -12.58 -12.03 2.82
CA ASP A 315 -11.65 -12.29 3.91
C ASP A 315 -10.22 -11.76 3.63
N THR A 316 -9.93 -11.42 2.38
CA THR A 316 -8.63 -10.91 1.93
C THR A 316 -8.72 -9.44 1.55
N ASP A 317 -8.89 -9.15 0.27
CA ASP A 317 -8.83 -7.81 -0.29
C ASP A 317 -10.05 -6.93 0.05
N PHE A 318 -11.20 -7.57 0.29
CA PHE A 318 -12.47 -6.90 0.60
C PHE A 318 -12.89 -7.03 2.07
N ILE A 319 -11.96 -7.33 3.00
CA ILE A 319 -12.30 -7.52 4.43
C ILE A 319 -13.06 -6.33 5.04
N PHE A 320 -12.84 -5.12 4.54
CA PHE A 320 -13.53 -3.91 5.00
C PHE A 320 -15.05 -3.96 4.74
N CYS A 321 -15.52 -4.72 3.72
CA CYS A 321 -16.96 -4.87 3.50
C CYS A 321 -17.64 -5.68 4.62
N THR A 322 -16.96 -6.71 5.17
CA THR A 322 -17.43 -7.48 6.33
C THR A 322 -17.56 -6.57 7.56
N ILE A 323 -16.54 -5.72 7.79
CA ILE A 323 -16.60 -4.73 8.87
C ILE A 323 -17.78 -3.77 8.66
N GLY A 324 -17.96 -3.26 7.43
CA GLY A 324 -19.06 -2.36 7.10
C GLY A 324 -20.44 -2.98 7.28
N GLU A 325 -20.62 -4.26 6.93
CA GLU A 325 -21.90 -4.95 7.06
C GLU A 325 -22.22 -5.30 8.53
N GLU A 326 -21.26 -5.89 9.26
CA GLU A 326 -21.52 -6.40 10.60
C GLU A 326 -21.43 -5.34 11.70
N TRP A 327 -20.51 -4.38 11.57
CA TRP A 327 -20.25 -3.33 12.58
C TRP A 327 -20.74 -1.95 12.14
N GLY A 328 -21.23 -1.81 10.91
CA GLY A 328 -21.82 -0.61 10.36
C GLY A 328 -20.87 0.59 10.28
N PHE A 329 -21.45 1.79 10.25
CA PHE A 329 -20.71 3.04 10.20
C PHE A 329 -19.78 3.24 11.42
N LEU A 330 -20.22 2.85 12.62
CA LEU A 330 -19.40 2.98 13.83
C LEU A 330 -18.14 2.12 13.77
N GLY A 331 -18.26 0.84 13.42
CA GLY A 331 -17.10 -0.06 13.30
C GLY A 331 -16.15 0.34 12.18
N SER A 332 -16.70 0.73 11.03
CA SER A 332 -15.93 1.24 9.89
C SER A 332 -15.15 2.51 10.27
N SER A 333 -15.82 3.46 10.94
CA SER A 333 -15.18 4.71 11.39
C SER A 333 -14.10 4.47 12.43
N LEU A 334 -14.34 3.56 13.39
CA LEU A 334 -13.35 3.17 14.38
C LEU A 334 -12.11 2.54 13.73
N THR A 335 -12.31 1.67 12.74
CA THR A 335 -11.23 1.04 11.98
C THR A 335 -10.39 2.10 11.26
N ILE A 336 -11.03 3.02 10.55
CA ILE A 336 -10.35 4.13 9.88
C ILE A 336 -9.57 4.98 10.88
N LEU A 337 -10.18 5.31 12.02
CA LEU A 337 -9.55 6.10 13.08
C LEU A 337 -8.31 5.39 13.66
N LEU A 338 -8.36 4.07 13.87
CA LEU A 338 -7.21 3.30 14.34
C LEU A 338 -6.04 3.36 13.35
N TYR A 339 -6.28 3.25 12.03
CA TYR A 339 -5.23 3.42 11.03
C TYR A 339 -4.68 4.85 10.98
N LEU A 340 -5.53 5.86 11.08
CA LEU A 340 -5.09 7.25 11.12
C LEU A 340 -4.21 7.52 12.35
N ILE A 341 -4.63 7.03 13.53
CA ILE A 341 -3.84 7.14 14.76
C ILE A 341 -2.50 6.39 14.61
N LEU A 342 -2.50 5.19 14.02
CA LEU A 342 -1.28 4.44 13.75
C LEU A 342 -0.34 5.24 12.85
N CYS A 343 -0.80 5.74 11.71
CA CYS A 343 0.01 6.52 10.78
C CYS A 343 0.57 7.80 11.43
N ILE A 344 -0.26 8.54 12.17
CA ILE A 344 0.16 9.75 12.90
C ILE A 344 1.23 9.41 13.94
N ARG A 345 1.06 8.31 14.69
CA ARG A 345 2.06 7.86 15.67
C ARG A 345 3.37 7.47 14.99
N LEU A 346 3.32 6.73 13.88
CA LEU A 346 4.51 6.35 13.12
C LEU A 346 5.28 7.58 12.62
N VAL A 347 4.58 8.59 12.10
CA VAL A 347 5.19 9.85 11.70
C VAL A 347 5.83 10.58 12.89
N LYS A 348 5.11 10.68 14.03
CA LYS A 348 5.67 11.28 15.26
C LYS A 348 6.89 10.51 15.78
N MET A 349 6.87 9.19 15.70
CA MET A 349 8.03 8.37 16.04
C MET A 349 9.20 8.62 15.08
N ALA A 350 8.95 8.78 13.78
CA ALA A 350 9.97 9.10 12.79
C ALA A 350 10.60 10.48 13.06
N GLU A 351 9.80 11.49 13.38
CA GLU A 351 10.30 12.85 13.70
C GLU A 351 11.19 12.90 14.95
N ARG A 352 10.93 12.07 15.95
CA ARG A 352 11.75 12.04 17.18
C ARG A 352 13.06 11.29 17.06
N GLN A 353 13.34 10.64 15.89
CA GLN A 353 14.57 9.87 15.69
C GLN A 353 15.79 10.76 15.61
N ARG A 354 16.85 10.37 16.31
CA ARG A 354 18.19 11.00 16.20
C ARG A 354 18.95 10.50 14.97
N SER A 355 18.79 9.22 14.64
CA SER A 355 19.40 8.60 13.48
C SER A 355 18.64 8.96 12.20
N LYS A 356 19.35 9.49 11.18
CA LYS A 356 18.77 9.77 9.85
C LYS A 356 18.23 8.47 9.22
N PHE A 357 18.90 7.35 9.41
CA PHE A 357 18.46 6.03 8.94
C PHE A 357 17.08 5.67 9.53
N ALA A 358 16.96 5.69 10.87
CA ALA A 358 15.72 5.32 11.55
C ALA A 358 14.56 6.26 11.19
N ARG A 359 14.85 7.56 10.99
CA ARG A 359 13.86 8.54 10.54
C ARG A 359 13.32 8.20 9.16
N ILE A 360 14.19 7.98 8.17
CA ILE A 360 13.79 7.67 6.79
C ILE A 360 13.06 6.35 6.72
N TYR A 361 13.53 5.33 7.47
CA TYR A 361 12.87 4.04 7.56
C TYR A 361 11.47 4.19 8.18
N GLY A 362 11.32 4.98 9.24
CA GLY A 362 10.02 5.26 9.87
C GLY A 362 9.02 5.92 8.93
N TYR A 363 9.47 6.88 8.12
CA TYR A 363 8.61 7.45 7.07
C TYR A 363 8.23 6.43 6.00
N SER A 364 9.14 5.52 5.65
CA SER A 364 8.84 4.45 4.70
C SER A 364 7.76 3.52 5.23
N VAL A 365 7.86 3.12 6.50
CA VAL A 365 6.85 2.30 7.19
C VAL A 365 5.48 3.00 7.19
N ALA A 366 5.45 4.26 7.60
CA ALA A 366 4.21 5.05 7.62
C ALA A 366 3.59 5.19 6.22
N SER A 367 4.42 5.44 5.19
CA SER A 367 3.97 5.60 3.80
C SER A 367 3.41 4.31 3.21
N ILE A 368 4.04 3.16 3.46
CA ILE A 368 3.58 1.86 2.97
C ILE A 368 2.24 1.50 3.64
N ILE A 369 2.14 1.61 4.97
CA ILE A 369 0.90 1.30 5.70
C ILE A 369 -0.23 2.24 5.26
N PHE A 370 0.04 3.54 5.17
CA PHE A 370 -0.94 4.53 4.69
C PHE A 370 -1.42 4.21 3.28
N PHE A 371 -0.53 3.85 2.37
CA PHE A 371 -0.88 3.57 0.98
C PHE A 371 -1.78 2.33 0.88
N HIS A 372 -1.43 1.23 1.58
CA HIS A 372 -2.27 0.03 1.64
C HIS A 372 -3.66 0.34 2.21
N PHE A 373 -3.72 1.03 3.35
CA PHE A 373 -4.96 1.45 4.00
C PHE A 373 -5.82 2.30 3.06
N PHE A 374 -5.24 3.34 2.45
CA PHE A 374 -5.95 4.26 1.57
C PHE A 374 -6.51 3.56 0.32
N VAL A 375 -5.68 2.73 -0.32
CA VAL A 375 -6.08 2.05 -1.56
C VAL A 375 -7.08 0.94 -1.27
N ASN A 376 -6.88 0.13 -0.22
CA ASN A 376 -7.79 -0.95 0.11
C ASN A 376 -9.19 -0.43 0.45
N ILE A 377 -9.30 0.56 1.34
CA ILE A 377 -10.62 1.15 1.64
C ILE A 377 -11.19 1.85 0.41
N GLY A 378 -10.37 2.60 -0.32
CA GLY A 378 -10.82 3.29 -1.53
C GLY A 378 -11.42 2.35 -2.58
N MET A 379 -10.82 1.15 -2.77
CA MET A 379 -11.37 0.17 -3.73
C MET A 379 -12.64 -0.51 -3.21
N THR A 380 -12.74 -0.79 -1.91
CA THR A 380 -13.93 -1.45 -1.32
C THR A 380 -15.16 -0.56 -1.36
N ILE A 381 -15.00 0.75 -1.24
CA ILE A 381 -16.11 1.73 -1.36
C ILE A 381 -16.29 2.26 -2.79
N GLY A 382 -15.48 1.79 -3.76
CA GLY A 382 -15.61 2.14 -5.17
C GLY A 382 -15.07 3.52 -5.55
N LEU A 383 -14.16 4.11 -4.77
CA LEU A 383 -13.44 5.34 -5.10
C LEU A 383 -12.17 5.11 -5.91
N LEU A 384 -11.61 3.92 -5.83
CA LEU A 384 -10.40 3.51 -6.55
C LEU A 384 -10.66 2.19 -7.30
N PRO A 385 -9.92 1.92 -8.39
CA PRO A 385 -10.07 0.65 -9.09
C PRO A 385 -9.65 -0.51 -8.19
N VAL A 386 -10.21 -1.68 -8.41
CA VAL A 386 -9.84 -2.90 -7.69
C VAL A 386 -8.43 -3.31 -8.10
N ILE A 387 -7.49 -3.21 -7.17
CA ILE A 387 -6.07 -3.49 -7.40
C ILE A 387 -5.67 -4.82 -6.77
N GLY A 388 -6.40 -5.28 -5.72
CA GLY A 388 -6.12 -6.53 -5.05
C GLY A 388 -4.93 -6.42 -4.09
N ILE A 389 -4.96 -5.46 -3.16
CA ILE A 389 -3.96 -5.33 -2.10
C ILE A 389 -4.63 -5.48 -0.72
N PRO A 390 -3.99 -6.24 0.19
CA PRO A 390 -4.58 -6.50 1.51
C PRO A 390 -4.55 -5.27 2.40
N LEU A 391 -5.50 -5.22 3.35
CA LEU A 391 -5.52 -4.24 4.43
C LEU A 391 -4.56 -4.70 5.53
N PRO A 392 -3.48 -3.95 5.85
CA PRO A 392 -2.45 -4.37 6.79
C PRO A 392 -3.02 -4.80 8.15
N PHE A 393 -2.59 -5.96 8.66
CA PHE A 393 -2.99 -6.55 9.94
C PHE A 393 -4.43 -7.08 10.04
N LEU A 394 -5.34 -6.66 9.15
CA LEU A 394 -6.75 -7.06 9.16
C LEU A 394 -7.04 -8.20 8.18
N SER A 395 -6.52 -8.13 6.95
CA SER A 395 -6.78 -9.11 5.90
C SER A 395 -6.18 -10.48 6.21
N TYR A 396 -6.85 -11.53 5.74
CA TYR A 396 -6.31 -12.89 5.75
C TYR A 396 -5.04 -12.97 4.91
N GLY A 397 -4.01 -13.61 5.44
CA GLY A 397 -2.80 -13.94 4.71
C GLY A 397 -1.53 -13.95 5.57
N GLY A 398 -0.84 -15.09 5.58
CA GLY A 398 0.39 -15.27 6.37
C GLY A 398 1.51 -14.35 5.91
N SER A 399 1.83 -14.35 4.61
CA SER A 399 2.94 -13.55 4.05
C SER A 399 2.75 -12.05 4.28
N SER A 400 1.53 -11.55 4.08
CA SER A 400 1.20 -10.15 4.29
C SER A 400 1.34 -9.77 5.77
N LEU A 401 0.75 -10.56 6.68
CA LEU A 401 0.84 -10.30 8.12
C LEU A 401 2.29 -10.33 8.61
N TRP A 402 3.09 -11.30 8.15
CA TRP A 402 4.50 -11.41 8.54
C TRP A 402 5.34 -10.24 8.01
N ALA A 403 5.13 -9.86 6.75
CA ALA A 403 5.85 -8.75 6.13
C ALA A 403 5.53 -7.41 6.80
N PHE A 404 4.26 -7.12 7.09
CA PHE A 404 3.87 -5.90 7.80
C PHE A 404 4.34 -5.91 9.26
N THR A 405 4.32 -7.09 9.91
CA THR A 405 4.87 -7.24 11.27
C THR A 405 6.38 -6.96 11.26
N LEU A 406 7.12 -7.56 10.34
CA LEU A 406 8.55 -7.32 10.19
C LEU A 406 8.83 -5.83 9.95
N LEU A 407 8.12 -5.22 8.98
CA LEU A 407 8.23 -3.82 8.63
C LEU A 407 8.03 -2.91 9.85
N LEU A 408 6.96 -3.14 10.61
CA LEU A 408 6.58 -2.34 11.77
C LEU A 408 7.56 -2.54 12.95
N PHE A 409 7.87 -3.79 13.29
CA PHE A 409 8.68 -4.09 14.48
C PHE A 409 10.17 -3.76 14.30
N ILE A 410 10.71 -3.76 13.08
CA ILE A 410 12.04 -3.18 12.82
C ILE A 410 12.03 -1.70 13.20
N PHE A 411 10.99 -0.95 12.87
CA PHE A 411 10.89 0.47 13.23
C PHE A 411 10.72 0.67 14.73
N ILE A 412 9.86 -0.11 15.38
CA ILE A 412 9.69 -0.08 16.84
C ILE A 412 11.03 -0.37 17.54
N ARG A 413 11.80 -1.31 17.03
CA ARG A 413 13.12 -1.65 17.57
C ARG A 413 14.14 -0.51 17.39
N GLN A 414 14.13 0.14 16.22
CA GLN A 414 14.95 1.34 15.96
C GLN A 414 14.56 2.48 16.92
N ASP A 415 13.28 2.70 17.14
CA ASP A 415 12.78 3.74 18.03
C ASP A 415 13.15 3.46 19.50
N ALA A 416 13.07 2.22 19.95
CA ALA A 416 13.47 1.84 21.32
C ALA A 416 14.95 2.13 21.62
N SER A 417 15.81 2.11 20.61
CA SER A 417 17.24 2.40 20.73
C SER A 417 17.63 3.87 20.43
N ARG A 418 16.65 4.76 20.19
CA ARG A 418 16.92 6.18 19.82
C ARG A 418 17.76 6.98 20.82
N LEU A 419 17.79 6.56 22.08
CA LEU A 419 18.55 7.20 23.14
C LEU A 419 19.92 6.55 23.39
N GLU A 420 20.19 5.40 22.76
CA GLU A 420 21.50 4.77 22.83
C GLU A 420 22.48 5.62 22.00
N LEU A 421 23.65 5.93 22.57
CA LEU A 421 24.74 6.56 21.83
C LEU A 421 25.24 5.55 20.80
N ILE A 422 25.11 5.89 19.54
CA ILE A 422 25.58 5.10 18.40
C ILE A 422 27.01 5.46 18.10
#